data_8d5a6320a0e7be33e2e0157404e20694
#
_entry.id   8d5a6320a0e7be33e2e0157404e20694
#
_cell.length_a   1.000
_cell.length_b   1.000
_cell.length_c   1.000
_cell.angle_alpha   90.00
_cell.angle_beta   90.00
_cell.angle_gamma   90.00
#
_symmetry.space_group_name_H-M   'P 1'
#
loop_
_entity.id
_entity.type
_entity.pdbx_description
1 polymer ?
#
loop_
_entity_poly.entity_id
_entity_poly.type
_entity_poly.pdbx_seq_one_letter_code
_entity_poly.pdbx_strand_id
1 'polypeptide(L)'
;MRLRDAAKVIRSKNAGPTEITVDLMFNDAAGFARALEAPSLSAGVIAQRYGVQSVRIIPYPAANAIKIVIPRATTAGSPGDTDVSGAQQHRPLLDVEI
;
A
#
# COMPACT_ATOMS: atom_id res chain seq x y z
N MET A 1 9.84 12.41 -6.67
CA MET A 1 8.65 12.88 -5.93
C MET A 1 8.26 11.81 -4.92
N ARG A 2 7.95 12.21 -3.69
CA ARG A 2 7.48 11.26 -2.68
C ARG A 2 6.05 10.82 -2.97
N LEU A 3 5.72 9.58 -2.64
CA LEU A 3 4.39 9.05 -2.90
C LEU A 3 3.29 9.92 -2.27
N ARG A 4 3.52 10.43 -1.05
CA ARG A 4 2.55 11.31 -0.38
C ARG A 4 2.20 12.57 -1.16
N ASP A 5 3.14 13.05 -1.98
CA ASP A 5 2.95 14.26 -2.79
C ASP A 5 2.32 13.94 -4.15
N ALA A 6 2.52 12.74 -4.65
CA ALA A 6 2.00 12.30 -5.95
C ALA A 6 0.57 11.78 -5.87
N ALA A 7 0.22 11.12 -4.77
CA ALA A 7 -1.08 10.49 -4.62
C ALA A 7 -2.11 11.45 -4.04
N LYS A 8 -3.33 11.38 -4.57
CA LYS A 8 -4.49 12.10 -4.03
C LYS A 8 -4.92 11.50 -2.69
N VAL A 9 -4.90 10.18 -2.58
CA VAL A 9 -5.29 9.45 -1.38
C VAL A 9 -4.35 8.28 -1.18
N ILE A 10 -3.90 8.08 0.05
CA ILE A 10 -3.19 6.89 0.51
C ILE A 10 -3.89 6.45 1.78
N ARG A 11 -4.44 5.24 1.78
CA ARG A 11 -5.13 4.72 2.96
C ARG A 11 -4.92 3.23 3.08
N SER A 12 -5.06 2.71 4.30
CA SER A 12 -4.99 1.28 4.57
C SER A 12 -6.16 0.83 5.43
N LYS A 13 -6.53 -0.43 5.27
CA LYS A 13 -7.59 -1.07 6.06
C LYS A 13 -7.36 -2.57 6.11
N ASN A 14 -7.98 -3.23 7.08
CA ASN A 14 -7.98 -4.69 7.13
C ASN A 14 -8.75 -5.28 5.95
N ALA A 15 -8.21 -6.37 5.41
CA ALA A 15 -8.89 -7.26 4.46
C ALA A 15 -8.99 -8.64 5.11
N GLY A 16 -9.61 -8.70 6.28
CA GLY A 16 -9.59 -9.85 7.15
C GLY A 16 -8.55 -9.68 8.27
N PRO A 17 -8.43 -10.65 9.20
CA PRO A 17 -7.57 -10.51 10.38
C PRO A 17 -6.07 -10.59 10.08
N THR A 18 -5.68 -11.18 8.95
CA THR A 18 -4.28 -11.47 8.62
C THR A 18 -3.75 -10.70 7.41
N GLU A 19 -4.56 -9.87 6.79
CA GLU A 19 -4.16 -9.06 5.64
C GLU A 19 -4.65 -7.64 5.78
N ILE A 20 -3.92 -6.71 5.11
CA ILE A 20 -4.37 -5.34 4.89
C ILE A 20 -4.40 -5.04 3.41
N THR A 21 -5.20 -4.07 3.02
CA THR A 21 -5.09 -3.44 1.71
C THR A 21 -4.61 -2.02 1.88
N VAL A 22 -3.71 -1.60 1.00
CA VAL A 22 -3.31 -0.20 0.86
C VAL A 22 -3.84 0.27 -0.47
N ASP A 23 -4.67 1.32 -0.45
CA ASP A 23 -5.22 1.93 -1.65
C ASP A 23 -4.45 3.21 -1.95
N LEU A 24 -3.92 3.29 -3.17
CA LEU A 24 -3.26 4.48 -3.71
C LEU A 24 -4.15 5.03 -4.81
N MET A 25 -4.56 6.28 -4.71
CA MET A 25 -5.39 6.93 -5.72
C MET A 25 -4.69 8.16 -6.26
N PHE A 26 -4.72 8.34 -7.58
CA PHE A 26 -4.06 9.43 -8.27
C PHE A 26 -5.07 10.31 -8.98
N ASN A 27 -4.69 11.57 -9.23
CA ASN A 27 -5.59 12.54 -9.87
C ASN A 27 -5.79 12.27 -11.35
N ASP A 28 -4.80 11.63 -12.00
CA ASP A 28 -4.82 11.41 -13.44
C ASP A 28 -4.07 10.14 -13.83
N ALA A 29 -4.16 9.79 -15.11
CA ALA A 29 -3.51 8.60 -15.65
C ALA A 29 -1.98 8.69 -15.62
N ALA A 30 -1.41 9.87 -15.70
CA ALA A 30 0.04 10.06 -15.67
C ALA A 30 0.61 9.72 -14.29
N GLY A 31 -0.04 10.19 -13.23
CA GLY A 31 0.35 9.86 -11.86
C GLY A 31 0.21 8.37 -11.56
N PHE A 32 -0.89 7.77 -12.02
CA PHE A 32 -1.12 6.33 -11.90
C PHE A 32 0.00 5.53 -12.60
N ALA A 33 0.30 5.86 -13.85
CA ALA A 33 1.31 5.14 -14.63
C ALA A 33 2.70 5.29 -13.99
N ARG A 34 3.05 6.48 -13.53
CA ARG A 34 4.33 6.74 -12.85
C ARG A 34 4.48 5.86 -11.62
N ALA A 35 3.45 5.78 -10.79
CA ALA A 35 3.48 4.95 -9.59
C ALA A 35 3.56 3.47 -9.93
N LEU A 36 2.78 3.02 -10.92
CA LEU A 36 2.75 1.62 -11.32
C LEU A 36 4.10 1.13 -11.85
N GLU A 37 4.86 2.01 -12.49
CA GLU A 37 6.17 1.70 -13.06
C GLU A 37 7.33 1.95 -12.10
N ALA A 38 7.08 2.58 -10.95
CA ALA A 38 8.13 2.93 -10.01
C ALA A 38 8.76 1.67 -9.37
N PRO A 39 10.08 1.49 -9.45
CA PRO A 39 10.74 0.33 -8.83
C PRO A 39 10.51 0.24 -7.33
N SER A 40 10.40 1.38 -6.65
CA SER A 40 10.14 1.47 -5.21
C SER A 40 8.77 0.93 -4.80
N LEU A 41 7.83 0.83 -5.74
CA LEU A 41 6.49 0.27 -5.54
C LEU A 41 6.33 -1.10 -6.20
N SER A 42 7.42 -1.76 -6.57
CA SER A 42 7.36 -3.15 -7.03
C SER A 42 6.97 -4.08 -5.87
N ALA A 43 6.37 -5.21 -6.21
CA ALA A 43 5.94 -6.18 -5.19
C ALA A 43 7.09 -6.63 -4.30
N GLY A 44 8.27 -6.89 -4.88
CA GLY A 44 9.44 -7.32 -4.11
C GLY A 44 9.94 -6.28 -3.14
N VAL A 45 10.02 -5.01 -3.56
CA VAL A 45 10.49 -3.92 -2.70
C VAL A 45 9.49 -3.66 -1.58
N ILE A 46 8.19 -3.66 -1.87
CA ILE A 46 7.17 -3.48 -0.84
C ILE A 46 7.20 -4.63 0.16
N ALA A 47 7.31 -5.88 -0.31
CA ALA A 47 7.41 -7.04 0.57
C ALA A 47 8.59 -6.92 1.53
N GLN A 48 9.75 -6.50 1.03
CA GLN A 48 10.93 -6.28 1.85
C GLN A 48 10.70 -5.17 2.88
N ARG A 49 10.09 -4.08 2.49
CA ARG A 49 9.81 -2.94 3.37
C ARG A 49 8.86 -3.32 4.51
N TYR A 50 7.90 -4.18 4.25
CA TYR A 50 6.94 -4.65 5.25
C TYR A 50 7.40 -5.89 6.01
N GLY A 51 8.54 -6.47 5.64
CA GLY A 51 9.05 -7.67 6.29
C GLY A 51 8.18 -8.90 6.05
N VAL A 52 7.57 -9.01 4.87
CA VAL A 52 6.73 -10.14 4.48
C VAL A 52 7.31 -10.84 3.25
N GLN A 53 6.85 -12.07 2.98
CA GLN A 53 7.39 -12.85 1.86
C GLN A 53 6.92 -12.35 0.51
N SER A 54 5.67 -11.91 0.42
CA SER A 54 5.10 -11.46 -0.85
C SER A 54 3.94 -10.51 -0.61
N VAL A 55 3.67 -9.66 -1.62
CA VAL A 55 2.49 -8.80 -1.68
C VAL A 55 1.88 -8.93 -3.05
N ARG A 56 0.59 -8.56 -3.18
CA ARG A 56 -0.08 -8.51 -4.48
C ARG A 56 -0.37 -7.07 -4.85
N ILE A 57 -0.07 -6.71 -6.10
CA ILE A 57 -0.34 -5.37 -6.62
C ILE A 57 -1.43 -5.50 -7.68
N ILE A 58 -2.55 -4.82 -7.46
CA ILE A 58 -3.72 -4.90 -8.33
C ILE A 58 -4.02 -3.50 -8.86
N PRO A 59 -3.73 -3.24 -10.16
CA PRO A 59 -4.02 -1.94 -10.75
C PRO A 59 -5.50 -1.85 -11.14
N TYR A 60 -6.06 -0.65 -10.97
CA TYR A 60 -7.40 -0.29 -11.44
C TYR A 60 -7.28 0.96 -12.32
N PRO A 61 -6.93 0.81 -13.61
CA PRO A 61 -6.66 1.96 -14.49
C PRO A 61 -7.86 2.91 -14.64
N ALA A 62 -9.06 2.36 -14.66
CA ALA A 62 -10.28 3.18 -14.82
C ALA A 62 -10.48 4.17 -13.65
N ALA A 63 -9.93 3.84 -12.48
CA ALA A 63 -10.04 4.69 -11.29
C ALA A 63 -8.74 5.43 -10.97
N ASN A 64 -7.69 5.27 -11.78
CA ASN A 64 -6.34 5.75 -11.49
C ASN A 64 -5.88 5.31 -10.10
N ALA A 65 -6.15 4.06 -9.75
CA ALA A 65 -5.91 3.51 -8.42
C ALA A 65 -5.09 2.23 -8.48
N ILE A 66 -4.32 2.01 -7.42
CA ILE A 66 -3.55 0.78 -7.22
C ILE A 66 -3.93 0.24 -5.84
N LYS A 67 -4.30 -1.04 -5.78
CA LYS A 67 -4.52 -1.74 -4.52
C LYS A 67 -3.34 -2.65 -4.25
N ILE A 68 -2.80 -2.59 -3.04
CA ILE A 68 -1.71 -3.45 -2.60
C ILE A 68 -2.25 -4.31 -1.46
N VAL A 69 -2.18 -5.63 -1.60
CA VAL A 69 -2.62 -6.57 -0.57
C VAL A 69 -1.37 -7.10 0.14
N ILE A 70 -1.30 -6.87 1.44
CA ILE A 70 -0.11 -7.15 2.25
C ILE A 70 -0.51 -8.02 3.44
N PRO A 71 0.18 -9.16 3.69
CA PRO A 71 -0.02 -9.91 4.92
C PRO A 71 0.35 -9.05 6.14
N ARG A 72 -0.43 -9.11 7.20
CA ARG A 72 -0.09 -8.40 8.44
C ARG A 72 0.95 -9.21 9.23
N ALA A 73 1.98 -8.51 9.73
CA ALA A 73 2.96 -9.11 10.63
C ALA A 73 2.30 -9.51 11.96
N THR A 74 1.28 -8.75 12.38
CA THR A 74 0.51 -9.01 13.61
C THR A 74 -0.95 -9.19 13.22
N THR A 75 -1.57 -10.29 13.67
CA THR A 75 -2.99 -10.56 13.41
C THR A 75 -3.86 -9.45 14.01
N ALA A 76 -4.82 -8.96 13.24
CA ALA A 76 -5.71 -7.90 13.68
C ALA A 76 -6.46 -8.31 14.96
N GLY A 77 -6.43 -7.44 15.96
CA GLY A 77 -7.09 -7.69 17.24
C GLY A 77 -6.33 -8.59 18.20
N SER A 78 -5.14 -9.11 17.81
CA SER A 78 -4.31 -9.89 18.72
C SER A 78 -3.65 -8.98 19.78
N PRO A 79 -3.14 -9.54 20.89
CA PRO A 79 -2.56 -8.71 21.97
C PRO A 79 -1.40 -7.83 21.54
N GLY A 80 -0.66 -8.21 20.47
CA GLY A 80 0.44 -7.41 19.95
C GLY A 80 0.03 -6.36 18.92
N ASP A 81 -1.25 -6.26 18.59
CA ASP A 81 -1.73 -5.35 17.54
C ASP A 81 -1.98 -3.95 18.10
N THR A 82 -1.24 -2.97 17.58
CA THR A 82 -1.41 -1.55 17.91
C THR A 82 -2.30 -0.81 16.90
N ASP A 83 -2.81 -1.49 15.87
CA ASP A 83 -3.62 -0.91 14.81
C ASP A 83 -4.70 -1.89 14.35
N VAL A 84 -5.72 -2.08 15.20
CA VAL A 84 -6.76 -3.09 15.01
C VAL A 84 -7.51 -2.91 13.68
N SER A 85 -7.78 -1.65 13.29
CA SER A 85 -8.51 -1.35 12.06
C SER A 85 -7.64 -1.45 10.80
N GLY A 86 -6.32 -1.48 10.94
CA GLY A 86 -5.39 -1.44 9.81
C GLY A 86 -5.21 -0.06 9.20
N ALA A 87 -5.74 1.00 9.83
CA ALA A 87 -5.76 2.34 9.24
C ALA A 87 -4.38 3.03 9.20
N GLN A 88 -3.40 2.52 9.94
CA GLN A 88 -2.05 3.09 10.01
C GLN A 88 -1.00 2.31 9.21
N GLN A 89 -1.39 1.22 8.56
CA GLN A 89 -0.43 0.32 7.90
C GLN A 89 0.17 0.88 6.60
N HIS A 90 -0.36 1.98 6.09
CA HIS A 90 0.17 2.65 4.89
C HIS A 90 1.40 3.52 5.17
N ARG A 91 1.70 3.82 6.43
CA ARG A 91 2.77 4.76 6.82
C ARG A 91 4.13 4.46 6.18
N PRO A 92 4.59 3.20 6.07
CA PRO A 92 5.89 2.91 5.47
C PRO A 92 6.02 3.36 4.00
N LEU A 93 4.91 3.61 3.30
CA LEU A 93 4.93 4.00 1.89
C LEU A 93 4.91 5.50 1.67
N LEU A 94 4.60 6.31 2.69
CA LEU A 94 4.35 7.75 2.51
C LEU A 94 5.53 8.49 1.89
N ASP A 95 6.76 8.16 2.29
CA ASP A 95 7.96 8.87 1.86
C ASP A 95 8.74 8.14 0.77
N VAL A 96 8.15 7.10 0.18
CA VAL A 96 8.76 6.36 -0.92
C VAL A 96 8.89 7.27 -2.15
N GLU A 97 10.06 7.24 -2.79
CA GLU A 97 10.29 7.99 -4.04
C GLU A 97 9.75 7.22 -5.24
N ILE A 98 9.02 7.91 -6.07
CA ILE A 98 8.49 7.35 -7.30
C ILE A 98 8.91 8.13 -8.54
#